data_52489895719cc78bef19ed476aab10e2
#
_entry.id   52489895719cc78bef19ed476aab10e2
#
_cell.length_a   1.000
_cell.length_b   1.000
_cell.length_c   1.000
_cell.angle_alpha   90.00
_cell.angle_beta   90.00
_cell.angle_gamma   90.00
#
_symmetry.space_group_name_H-M   'P 1'
#
loop_
_entity.id
_entity.type
_entity.pdbx_description
1 polymer ?
#
loop_
_entity_poly.entity_id
_entity_poly.type
_entity_poly.pdbx_seq_one_letter_code
_entity_poly.pdbx_strand_id
1 'polypeptide(L)'
;MNLLRLNRVRRRCRARLRELTLPDPFDLTELCRSVSISRGRPLHVRGIPGPASRARPCGIWIATDDDDWIFVDQQTSPLHRQHIVLHELAHMLCGHAAGDLPENDMLRRLFPDLSPAMVRTVLSRTSYQSEPEREAELLASLILARAQPATVPIMPVTDVSAEETEILRWAGLALGMNP
;
A
#
# COMPACT_ATOMS: atom_id res chain seq x y z
N MET A 1 -7.71 2.46 -20.55
CA MET A 1 -6.30 2.60 -20.11
C MET A 1 -5.41 1.98 -21.18
N ASN A 2 -4.33 2.67 -21.58
CA ASN A 2 -3.45 2.17 -22.64
C ASN A 2 -2.55 1.03 -22.10
N LEU A 3 -2.55 -0.14 -22.74
CA LEU A 3 -1.76 -1.32 -22.38
C LEU A 3 -0.27 -1.00 -22.19
N LEU A 4 0.26 -0.04 -22.97
CA LEU A 4 1.65 0.40 -22.85
C LEU A 4 1.95 1.07 -21.50
N ARG A 5 1.01 1.84 -20.96
CA ARG A 5 1.14 2.47 -19.62
C ARG A 5 1.13 1.42 -18.51
N LEU A 6 0.22 0.45 -18.59
CA LEU A 6 0.15 -0.64 -17.62
C LEU A 6 1.44 -1.46 -17.60
N ASN A 7 1.98 -1.80 -18.76
CA ASN A 7 3.24 -2.53 -18.87
C ASN A 7 4.44 -1.75 -18.29
N ARG A 8 4.43 -0.42 -18.44
CA ARG A 8 5.45 0.45 -17.85
C ARG A 8 5.39 0.42 -16.31
N VAL A 9 4.21 0.58 -15.73
CA VAL A 9 4.00 0.51 -14.28
C VAL A 9 4.45 -0.85 -13.74
N ARG A 10 4.00 -1.95 -14.36
CA ARG A 10 4.42 -3.31 -13.96
C ARG A 10 5.94 -3.49 -13.99
N ARG A 11 6.61 -2.96 -15.01
CA ARG A 11 8.07 -3.06 -15.14
C ARG A 11 8.78 -2.27 -14.03
N ARG A 12 8.32 -1.06 -13.70
CA ARG A 12 8.83 -0.25 -12.58
C ARG A 12 8.66 -0.97 -11.24
N CYS A 13 7.46 -1.45 -10.93
CA CYS A 13 7.18 -2.18 -9.70
C CYS A 13 8.06 -3.43 -9.55
N ARG A 14 8.23 -4.21 -10.64
CA ARG A 14 9.11 -5.40 -10.62
C ARG A 14 10.59 -5.02 -10.42
N ALA A 15 11.05 -3.92 -10.98
CA ALA A 15 12.40 -3.42 -10.75
C ALA A 15 12.59 -3.04 -9.28
N ARG A 16 11.67 -2.25 -8.71
CA ARG A 16 11.69 -1.88 -7.28
C ARG A 16 11.68 -3.11 -6.37
N LEU A 17 10.82 -4.09 -6.66
CA LEU A 17 10.74 -5.32 -5.88
C LEU A 17 12.06 -6.11 -5.89
N ARG A 18 12.84 -6.09 -6.97
CA ARG A 18 14.16 -6.75 -7.02
C ARG A 18 15.21 -6.05 -6.18
N GLU A 19 15.13 -4.73 -6.08
CA GLU A 19 16.02 -3.91 -5.26
C GLU A 19 15.70 -4.03 -3.77
N LEU A 20 14.46 -4.47 -3.44
CA LEU A 20 13.99 -4.60 -2.07
C LEU A 20 14.39 -5.96 -1.48
N THR A 21 15.15 -5.92 -0.39
CA THR A 21 15.43 -7.12 0.41
C THR A 21 14.27 -7.36 1.36
N LEU A 22 13.51 -8.43 1.12
CA LEU A 22 12.45 -8.84 2.05
C LEU A 22 13.03 -9.76 3.12
N PRO A 23 12.64 -9.58 4.40
CA PRO A 23 13.01 -10.51 5.46
C PRO A 23 12.42 -11.91 5.20
N ASP A 24 13.15 -12.95 5.61
CA ASP A 24 12.72 -14.34 5.55
C ASP A 24 12.99 -15.02 6.89
N PRO A 25 11.98 -15.41 7.67
CA PRO A 25 10.53 -15.23 7.37
C PRO A 25 10.11 -13.76 7.28
N PHE A 26 9.03 -13.50 6.54
CA PHE A 26 8.56 -12.13 6.34
C PHE A 26 8.09 -11.50 7.65
N ASP A 27 8.66 -10.35 7.98
CA ASP A 27 8.30 -9.49 9.09
C ASP A 27 8.14 -8.05 8.61
N LEU A 28 6.94 -7.48 8.80
CA LEU A 28 6.63 -6.11 8.36
C LEU A 28 7.45 -5.07 9.12
N THR A 29 7.71 -5.29 10.42
CA THR A 29 8.48 -4.37 11.24
C THR A 29 9.93 -4.30 10.76
N GLU A 30 10.51 -5.45 10.45
CA GLU A 30 11.86 -5.55 9.91
C GLU A 30 11.95 -4.92 8.51
N LEU A 31 10.93 -5.08 7.66
CA LEU A 31 10.85 -4.38 6.38
C LEU A 31 10.81 -2.86 6.58
N CYS A 32 9.97 -2.35 7.49
CA CYS A 32 9.90 -0.92 7.82
C CYS A 32 11.27 -0.41 8.32
N ARG A 33 11.95 -1.19 9.16
CA ARG A 33 13.30 -0.86 9.65
C ARG A 33 14.31 -0.77 8.50
N SER A 34 14.28 -1.72 7.58
CA SER A 34 15.16 -1.73 6.40
C SER A 34 14.92 -0.52 5.49
N VAL A 35 13.65 -0.17 5.26
CA VAL A 35 13.27 1.03 4.50
C VAL A 35 13.74 2.30 5.21
N SER A 36 13.56 2.40 6.52
CA SER A 36 14.05 3.52 7.36
C SER A 36 15.57 3.72 7.18
N ILE A 37 16.35 2.66 7.29
CA ILE A 37 17.81 2.68 7.09
C ILE A 37 18.17 3.13 5.67
N SER A 38 17.53 2.55 4.66
CA SER A 38 17.78 2.89 3.26
C SER A 38 17.48 4.34 2.93
N ARG A 39 16.48 4.93 3.59
CA ARG A 39 16.11 6.33 3.44
C ARG A 39 16.95 7.29 4.30
N GLY A 40 17.72 6.75 5.27
CA GLY A 40 18.49 7.53 6.24
C GLY A 40 17.61 8.35 7.18
N ARG A 41 16.37 7.92 7.41
CA ARG A 41 15.36 8.64 8.20
C ARG A 41 14.54 7.67 9.05
N PRO A 42 14.23 8.01 10.32
CA PRO A 42 13.31 7.22 11.12
C PRO A 42 11.95 7.04 10.44
N LEU A 43 11.40 5.83 10.51
CA LEU A 43 10.07 5.50 10.04
C LEU A 43 9.24 4.97 11.21
N HIS A 44 8.14 5.64 11.48
CA HIS A 44 7.21 5.32 12.54
C HIS A 44 5.88 4.82 11.98
N VAL A 45 5.39 3.68 12.50
CA VAL A 45 4.05 3.19 12.17
C VAL A 45 3.17 3.33 13.41
N ARG A 46 2.03 4.01 13.27
CA ARG A 46 1.09 4.31 14.37
C ARG A 46 -0.36 4.11 13.92
N GLY A 47 -1.24 3.91 14.91
CA GLY A 47 -2.67 3.93 14.66
C GLY A 47 -3.18 5.34 14.38
N ILE A 48 -4.14 5.48 13.46
CA ILE A 48 -4.83 6.75 13.27
C ILE A 48 -5.65 7.05 14.53
N PRO A 49 -5.48 8.23 15.19
CA PRO A 49 -6.22 8.56 16.40
C PRO A 49 -7.72 8.75 16.15
N GLY A 50 -8.52 8.51 17.18
CA GLY A 50 -9.96 8.74 17.19
C GLY A 50 -10.80 7.58 16.63
N PRO A 51 -12.14 7.70 16.67
CA PRO A 51 -13.05 6.63 16.25
C PRO A 51 -13.02 6.42 14.75
N ALA A 52 -13.33 5.18 14.31
CA ALA A 52 -13.47 4.87 12.90
C ALA A 52 -14.58 5.71 12.25
N SER A 53 -14.33 6.17 11.03
CA SER A 53 -15.28 6.92 10.23
C SER A 53 -15.10 6.56 8.76
N ARG A 54 -16.21 6.44 8.01
CA ARG A 54 -16.16 6.17 6.56
C ARG A 54 -15.49 7.28 5.75
N ALA A 55 -15.42 8.49 6.31
CA ALA A 55 -14.75 9.63 5.69
C ALA A 55 -13.23 9.67 5.97
N ARG A 56 -12.73 8.76 6.83
CA ARG A 56 -11.33 8.71 7.23
C ARG A 56 -10.54 7.79 6.28
N PRO A 57 -9.34 8.18 5.85
CA PRO A 57 -8.47 7.29 5.07
C PRO A 57 -8.06 6.07 5.92
N CYS A 58 -7.88 4.92 5.27
CA CYS A 58 -7.42 3.70 5.92
C CYS A 58 -5.92 3.78 6.28
N GLY A 59 -5.13 4.53 5.49
CA GLY A 59 -3.71 4.78 5.68
C GLY A 59 -3.35 6.20 5.28
N ILE A 60 -2.28 6.72 5.88
CA ILE A 60 -1.71 8.04 5.55
C ILE A 60 -0.21 7.96 5.77
N TRP A 61 0.58 8.34 4.76
CA TRP A 61 1.99 8.63 4.95
C TRP A 61 2.20 10.14 5.10
N ILE A 62 2.95 10.53 6.12
CA ILE A 62 3.36 11.91 6.39
C ILE A 62 4.88 11.95 6.47
N ALA A 63 5.52 12.78 5.65
CA ALA A 63 6.94 13.08 5.78
C ALA A 63 7.11 14.45 6.44
N THR A 64 7.88 14.50 7.51
CA THR A 64 8.35 15.72 8.17
C THR A 64 9.76 16.05 7.69
N ASP A 65 10.44 17.01 8.32
CA ASP A 65 11.85 17.30 8.02
C ASP A 65 12.77 16.16 8.44
N ASP A 66 12.49 15.52 9.57
CA ASP A 66 13.37 14.55 10.20
C ASP A 66 12.88 13.11 10.08
N ASP A 67 11.57 12.88 10.08
CA ASP A 67 10.94 11.57 10.19
C ASP A 67 9.92 11.30 9.09
N ASP A 68 9.67 10.01 8.84
CA ASP A 68 8.53 9.50 8.09
C ASP A 68 7.53 8.81 9.04
N TRP A 69 6.24 9.08 8.86
CA TRP A 69 5.15 8.53 9.67
C TRP A 69 4.12 7.84 8.80
N ILE A 70 3.82 6.58 9.09
CA ILE A 70 2.67 5.88 8.51
C ILE A 70 1.62 5.72 9.60
N PHE A 71 0.45 6.28 9.35
CA PHE A 71 -0.72 6.09 10.19
C PHE A 71 -1.68 5.12 9.54
N VAL A 72 -2.16 4.13 10.31
CA VAL A 72 -3.00 3.05 9.79
C VAL A 72 -4.24 2.86 10.65
N ASP A 73 -5.37 2.56 10.03
CA ASP A 73 -6.59 2.23 10.75
C ASP A 73 -6.42 0.92 11.52
N GLN A 74 -6.60 0.99 12.84
CA GLN A 74 -6.50 -0.17 13.73
C GLN A 74 -7.76 -1.04 13.77
N GLN A 75 -8.88 -0.54 13.26
CA GLN A 75 -10.18 -1.22 13.29
C GLN A 75 -10.41 -2.11 12.06
N THR A 76 -9.34 -2.57 11.44
CA THR A 76 -9.37 -3.48 10.30
C THR A 76 -8.67 -4.80 10.62
N SER A 77 -8.84 -5.81 9.75
CA SER A 77 -8.18 -7.11 9.94
C SER A 77 -6.64 -6.97 9.91
N PRO A 78 -5.90 -7.87 10.59
CA PRO A 78 -4.44 -7.83 10.57
C PRO A 78 -3.86 -7.85 9.15
N LEU A 79 -4.40 -8.68 8.26
CA LEU A 79 -3.97 -8.78 6.87
C LEU A 79 -4.21 -7.47 6.10
N HIS A 80 -5.37 -6.86 6.28
CA HIS A 80 -5.69 -5.58 5.63
C HIS A 80 -4.81 -4.45 6.17
N ARG A 81 -4.54 -4.43 7.49
CA ARG A 81 -3.61 -3.47 8.10
C ARG A 81 -2.20 -3.61 7.52
N GLN A 82 -1.71 -4.84 7.38
CA GLN A 82 -0.44 -5.12 6.73
C GLN A 82 -0.41 -4.56 5.30
N HIS A 83 -1.48 -4.81 4.52
CA HIS A 83 -1.60 -4.30 3.16
C HIS A 83 -1.59 -2.77 3.11
N ILE A 84 -2.29 -2.10 4.03
CA ILE A 84 -2.29 -0.62 4.13
C ILE A 84 -0.87 -0.10 4.37
N VAL A 85 -0.13 -0.68 5.33
CA VAL A 85 1.26 -0.26 5.60
C VAL A 85 2.14 -0.48 4.37
N LEU A 86 2.00 -1.61 3.68
CA LEU A 86 2.74 -1.89 2.45
C LEU A 86 2.39 -0.92 1.31
N HIS A 87 1.14 -0.46 1.25
CA HIS A 87 0.70 0.54 0.28
C HIS A 87 1.39 1.89 0.53
N GLU A 88 1.43 2.37 1.78
CA GLU A 88 2.13 3.61 2.14
C GLU A 88 3.65 3.49 1.93
N LEU A 89 4.24 2.34 2.28
CA LEU A 89 5.64 2.04 1.96
C LEU A 89 5.91 2.06 0.45
N ALA A 90 4.98 1.56 -0.36
CA ALA A 90 5.11 1.56 -1.81
C ALA A 90 5.12 2.99 -2.37
N HIS A 91 4.31 3.91 -1.83
CA HIS A 91 4.40 5.33 -2.17
C HIS A 91 5.79 5.90 -1.88
N MET A 92 6.35 5.60 -0.70
CA MET A 92 7.69 6.02 -0.32
C MET A 92 8.77 5.46 -1.26
N LEU A 93 8.70 4.15 -1.56
CA LEU A 93 9.66 3.45 -2.42
C LEU A 93 9.59 3.92 -3.88
N CYS A 94 8.42 4.28 -4.37
CA CYS A 94 8.23 4.81 -5.71
C CYS A 94 8.59 6.31 -5.82
N GLY A 95 8.87 6.98 -4.69
CA GLY A 95 9.16 8.41 -4.69
C GLY A 95 7.96 9.27 -5.08
N HIS A 96 6.75 8.79 -4.79
CA HIS A 96 5.56 9.57 -5.05
C HIS A 96 5.60 10.82 -4.19
N ALA A 97 5.56 11.98 -4.83
CA ALA A 97 5.37 13.23 -4.11
C ALA A 97 3.94 13.28 -3.58
N ALA A 98 3.77 13.80 -2.38
CA ALA A 98 2.45 14.17 -1.95
C ALA A 98 1.87 15.18 -2.94
N GLY A 99 0.63 14.96 -3.32
CA GLY A 99 -0.20 16.04 -3.83
C GLY A 99 -0.37 17.14 -2.77
N ASP A 100 -0.96 18.24 -3.18
CA ASP A 100 -1.28 19.33 -2.26
C ASP A 100 -1.91 18.78 -0.98
N LEU A 101 -1.44 19.30 0.15
CA LEU A 101 -1.97 19.00 1.48
C LEU A 101 -3.50 18.98 1.41
N PRO A 102 -4.18 17.88 1.79
CA PRO A 102 -5.60 17.97 2.03
C PRO A 102 -5.82 19.11 3.01
N GLU A 103 -6.86 19.89 2.78
CA GLU A 103 -7.17 21.10 3.55
C GLU A 103 -6.72 20.94 5.01
N ASN A 104 -5.94 21.89 5.49
CA ASN A 104 -5.28 21.90 6.81
C ASN A 104 -6.16 21.41 7.98
N ASP A 105 -7.47 21.40 7.79
CA ASP A 105 -8.48 21.02 8.77
C ASP A 105 -8.47 19.51 9.09
N MET A 106 -8.24 18.62 8.12
CA MET A 106 -8.24 17.17 8.40
C MET A 106 -6.99 16.76 9.17
N LEU A 107 -5.83 17.28 8.81
CA LEU A 107 -4.58 17.03 9.52
C LEU A 107 -4.62 17.59 10.94
N ARG A 108 -5.11 18.82 11.13
CA ARG A 108 -5.27 19.42 12.46
C ARG A 108 -6.23 18.63 13.35
N ARG A 109 -7.30 18.07 12.78
CA ARG A 109 -8.25 17.23 13.54
C ARG A 109 -7.68 15.89 13.92
N LEU A 110 -6.91 15.26 13.01
CA LEU A 110 -6.31 13.95 13.25
C LEU A 110 -5.02 14.04 14.07
N PHE A 111 -4.27 15.13 13.92
CA PHE A 111 -2.94 15.32 14.52
C PHE A 111 -2.80 16.73 15.05
N PRO A 112 -3.50 17.08 16.18
CA PRO A 112 -3.49 18.44 16.72
C PRO A 112 -2.10 18.91 17.14
N ASP A 113 -1.21 17.99 17.47
CA ASP A 113 0.16 18.26 17.91
C ASP A 113 1.17 18.40 16.77
N LEU A 114 0.77 18.10 15.51
CA LEU A 114 1.61 18.27 14.33
C LEU A 114 1.52 19.71 13.82
N SER A 115 2.63 20.44 13.94
CA SER A 115 2.73 21.77 13.31
C SER A 115 2.65 21.65 11.79
N PRO A 116 1.76 22.37 11.10
CA PRO A 116 1.69 22.38 9.65
C PRO A 116 3.00 22.76 8.97
N ALA A 117 3.85 23.56 9.64
CA ALA A 117 5.16 23.96 9.14
C ALA A 117 6.19 22.82 9.12
N MET A 118 5.98 21.76 9.91
CA MET A 118 6.86 20.58 9.96
C MET A 118 6.49 19.51 8.92
N VAL A 119 5.30 19.63 8.32
CA VAL A 119 4.80 18.62 7.37
C VAL A 119 5.24 19.01 5.98
N ARG A 120 6.21 18.30 5.42
CA ARG A 120 6.65 18.47 4.02
C ARG A 120 5.72 17.79 3.03
N THR A 121 5.10 16.72 3.45
CA THR A 121 4.45 15.80 2.51
C THR A 121 3.36 15.00 3.22
N VAL A 122 2.14 15.08 2.73
CA VAL A 122 1.04 14.20 3.14
C VAL A 122 0.50 13.53 1.89
N LEU A 123 0.53 12.21 1.87
CA LEU A 123 -0.22 11.44 0.89
C LEU A 123 -1.55 11.01 1.53
N SER A 124 -2.62 11.67 1.14
CA SER A 124 -3.96 11.20 1.39
C SER A 124 -4.61 10.78 0.07
N ARG A 125 -5.40 9.73 0.11
CA ARG A 125 -6.12 9.20 -1.06
C ARG A 125 -7.08 10.25 -1.61
N THR A 126 -6.70 10.97 -2.66
CA THR A 126 -7.57 11.92 -3.34
C THR A 126 -8.20 11.38 -4.62
N SER A 127 -7.68 10.31 -5.21
CA SER A 127 -8.37 9.57 -6.28
C SER A 127 -7.78 8.18 -6.51
N TYR A 128 -8.59 7.14 -6.39
CA TYR A 128 -8.26 5.72 -6.69
C TYR A 128 -7.79 5.45 -8.13
N GLN A 129 -7.81 6.44 -9.01
CA GLN A 129 -7.54 6.26 -10.43
C GLN A 129 -6.23 6.89 -10.90
N SER A 130 -5.46 7.51 -10.02
CA SER A 130 -4.18 8.09 -10.40
C SER A 130 -3.13 7.01 -10.70
N GLU A 131 -2.16 7.32 -11.55
CA GLU A 131 -1.04 6.39 -11.85
C GLU A 131 -0.22 6.06 -10.59
N PRO A 132 0.09 7.03 -9.69
CA PRO A 132 0.76 6.77 -8.42
C PRO A 132 0.02 5.77 -7.52
N GLU A 133 -1.30 5.88 -7.39
CA GLU A 133 -2.10 4.97 -6.59
C GLU A 133 -2.03 3.53 -7.12
N ARG A 134 -2.15 3.36 -8.45
CA ARG A 134 -2.03 2.03 -9.08
C ARG A 134 -0.65 1.45 -8.94
N GLU A 135 0.39 2.28 -9.01
CA GLU A 135 1.77 1.84 -8.82
C GLU A 135 1.99 1.38 -7.39
N ALA A 136 1.52 2.14 -6.40
CA ALA A 136 1.61 1.78 -5.00
C ALA A 136 0.84 0.49 -4.69
N GLU A 137 -0.41 0.37 -5.15
CA GLU A 137 -1.24 -0.81 -4.97
C GLU A 137 -0.60 -2.06 -5.58
N LEU A 138 -0.08 -1.93 -6.81
CA LEU A 138 0.58 -3.05 -7.48
C LEU A 138 1.87 -3.45 -6.74
N LEU A 139 2.69 -2.49 -6.31
CA LEU A 139 3.92 -2.81 -5.59
C LEU A 139 3.63 -3.46 -4.23
N ALA A 140 2.66 -2.94 -3.47
CA ALA A 140 2.21 -3.53 -2.20
C ALA A 140 1.75 -4.98 -2.38
N SER A 141 0.92 -5.24 -3.40
CA SER A 141 0.45 -6.58 -3.75
C SER A 141 1.59 -7.52 -4.16
N LEU A 142 2.57 -7.04 -4.92
CA LEU A 142 3.74 -7.82 -5.31
C LEU A 142 4.66 -8.15 -4.12
N ILE A 143 4.84 -7.21 -3.18
CA ILE A 143 5.57 -7.45 -1.93
C ILE A 143 4.87 -8.54 -1.13
N LEU A 144 3.55 -8.41 -0.94
CA LEU A 144 2.77 -9.39 -0.18
C LEU A 144 2.80 -10.78 -0.83
N ALA A 145 2.65 -10.85 -2.14
CA ALA A 145 2.72 -12.11 -2.88
C ALA A 145 4.10 -12.78 -2.78
N ARG A 146 5.17 -12.00 -2.75
CA ARG A 146 6.53 -12.54 -2.58
C ARG A 146 6.82 -12.96 -1.13
N ALA A 147 6.22 -12.25 -0.16
CA ALA A 147 6.35 -12.50 1.27
C ALA A 147 5.59 -13.75 1.75
N GLN A 148 4.50 -14.07 1.08
CA GLN A 148 3.71 -15.28 1.35
C GLN A 148 4.02 -16.30 0.25
N PRO A 149 4.92 -17.27 0.48
CA PRO A 149 5.03 -18.38 -0.45
C PRO A 149 3.65 -19.04 -0.61
N ALA A 150 3.28 -19.34 -1.84
CA ALA A 150 1.98 -19.86 -2.23
C ALA A 150 1.68 -21.23 -1.58
N THR A 151 1.34 -21.19 -0.30
CA THR A 151 0.80 -22.32 0.47
C THR A 151 -0.61 -22.01 0.95
N VAL A 152 -1.42 -21.40 0.10
CA VAL A 152 -2.85 -21.60 0.25
C VAL A 152 -3.11 -22.93 -0.46
N PRO A 153 -3.45 -24.02 0.27
CA PRO A 153 -3.97 -25.20 -0.39
C PRO A 153 -5.20 -24.70 -1.15
N ILE A 154 -5.10 -24.67 -2.47
CA ILE A 154 -6.29 -24.48 -3.29
C ILE A 154 -7.11 -25.75 -3.01
N MET A 155 -8.06 -25.65 -2.08
CA MET A 155 -9.06 -26.70 -1.91
C MET A 155 -9.69 -26.87 -3.30
N PRO A 156 -9.68 -28.09 -3.88
CA PRO A 156 -10.37 -28.29 -5.12
C PRO A 156 -11.83 -27.91 -4.89
N VAL A 157 -12.30 -26.91 -5.60
CA VAL A 157 -13.71 -26.52 -5.58
C VAL A 157 -14.43 -27.62 -6.34
N THR A 158 -15.00 -28.57 -5.61
CA THR A 158 -15.59 -29.78 -6.17
C THR A 158 -17.02 -29.57 -6.69
N ASP A 159 -17.64 -28.42 -6.41
CA ASP A 159 -18.98 -28.05 -6.88
C ASP A 159 -19.03 -26.56 -7.23
N VAL A 160 -18.54 -26.21 -8.41
CA VAL A 160 -18.66 -24.85 -8.94
C VAL A 160 -19.92 -24.81 -9.80
N SER A 161 -20.86 -23.93 -9.46
CA SER A 161 -22.00 -23.64 -10.31
C SER A 161 -21.53 -23.05 -11.66
N ALA A 162 -22.36 -23.15 -12.70
CA ALA A 162 -22.03 -22.57 -14.01
C ALA A 162 -21.75 -21.06 -13.92
N GLU A 163 -22.40 -20.36 -13.00
CA GLU A 163 -22.25 -18.93 -12.76
C GLU A 163 -20.90 -18.59 -12.09
N GLU A 164 -20.47 -19.39 -11.12
CA GLU A 164 -19.16 -19.26 -10.48
C GLU A 164 -18.00 -19.59 -11.44
N THR A 165 -18.22 -20.57 -12.32
CA THR A 165 -17.24 -20.90 -13.38
C THR A 165 -17.02 -19.72 -14.32
N GLU A 166 -18.07 -18.99 -14.68
CA GLU A 166 -18.01 -17.81 -15.54
C GLU A 166 -17.24 -16.67 -14.82
N ILE A 167 -17.51 -16.46 -13.54
CA ILE A 167 -16.79 -15.46 -12.71
C ILE A 167 -15.30 -15.80 -12.61
N LEU A 168 -14.95 -17.06 -12.37
CA LEU A 168 -13.56 -17.53 -12.30
C LEU A 168 -12.85 -17.39 -13.65
N ARG A 169 -13.55 -17.65 -14.76
CA ARG A 169 -13.01 -17.45 -16.12
C ARG A 169 -12.70 -15.98 -16.39
N TRP A 170 -13.60 -15.08 -16.01
CA TRP A 170 -13.40 -13.63 -16.12
C TRP A 170 -12.24 -13.14 -15.24
N ALA A 171 -12.15 -13.64 -14.02
CA ALA A 171 -11.04 -13.32 -13.12
C ALA A 171 -9.70 -13.83 -13.68
N GLY A 172 -9.66 -15.04 -14.22
CA GLY A 172 -8.47 -15.61 -14.86
C GLY A 172 -8.00 -14.78 -16.06
N LEU A 173 -8.92 -14.37 -16.93
CA LEU A 173 -8.63 -13.49 -18.07
C LEU A 173 -8.09 -12.12 -17.60
N ALA A 174 -8.65 -11.55 -16.56
CA ALA A 174 -8.18 -10.28 -15.98
C ALA A 174 -6.77 -10.38 -15.40
N LEU A 175 -6.40 -11.55 -14.87
CA LEU A 175 -5.07 -11.86 -14.33
C LEU A 175 -4.07 -12.32 -15.41
N GLY A 176 -4.52 -12.46 -16.68
CA GLY A 176 -3.67 -12.90 -17.79
C GLY A 176 -3.31 -14.39 -17.75
N MET A 177 -4.13 -15.19 -17.08
CA MET A 177 -4.08 -16.64 -17.15
C MET A 177 -4.80 -17.08 -18.42
N ASN A 178 -4.08 -17.72 -19.33
CA ASN A 178 -4.69 -18.31 -20.53
C ASN A 178 -5.38 -19.62 -20.13
N PRO A 179 -6.60 -19.92 -20.63
CA PRO A 179 -7.31 -21.15 -20.35
C PRO A 179 -6.59 -22.37 -20.84
#